data_6f64b66adf612b25b3146197efbe8a22
#
_entry.id   6f64b66adf612b25b3146197efbe8a22
#
_cell.length_a   1.000
_cell.length_b   1.000
_cell.length_c   1.000
_cell.angle_alpha   90.00
_cell.angle_beta   90.00
_cell.angle_gamma   90.00
#
_symmetry.space_group_name_H-M   'P 1'
#
loop_
_entity.id
_entity.type
_entity.pdbx_description
1 polymer ?
#
loop_
_entity_poly.entity_id
_entity_poly.type
_entity_poly.pdbx_seq_one_letter_code
_entity_poly.pdbx_strand_id
1 'polypeptide(L)'
;MWTRKHLLKSLLALGLLPLSSFAQSKDEAQKEEVLPKKVDVIVIGSGAAGMSAAIAAKDKGARTVVLEKMPIIGGNTLISSGVVNAPDEKNQKLQGIEDSNEWFYKQTLAAGHDKADPVLVKVLTDRSYQTIQWLESIGVKFKKGVFQVYGGLWPRGHYPSVSHGRGYVAALSEQCRAKDIPIL
;
A
#
# COMPACT_ATOMS: atom_id res chain seq x y z
N MET A 1 19.22 -53.04 26.82
CA MET A 1 20.62 -52.74 27.15
C MET A 1 21.37 -52.48 25.83
N TRP A 2 21.45 -51.23 25.41
CA TRP A 2 22.08 -50.83 24.16
C TRP A 2 23.56 -50.54 24.41
N THR A 3 24.45 -51.29 23.75
CA THR A 3 25.88 -51.18 23.96
C THR A 3 26.47 -50.06 23.08
N ARG A 4 27.49 -49.38 23.63
CA ARG A 4 28.26 -48.26 23.06
C ARG A 4 28.81 -48.51 21.63
N LYS A 5 28.77 -49.70 21.10
CA LYS A 5 29.27 -50.06 19.77
C LYS A 5 28.31 -49.72 18.62
N HIS A 6 27.03 -49.44 18.90
CA HIS A 6 26.05 -49.04 17.85
C HIS A 6 26.00 -47.53 17.63
N LEU A 7 26.57 -46.74 18.55
CA LEU A 7 26.58 -45.28 18.42
C LEU A 7 27.69 -44.73 17.50
N LEU A 8 28.74 -45.52 17.25
CA LEU A 8 29.88 -45.08 16.41
C LEU A 8 29.73 -45.39 14.92
N LYS A 9 28.73 -46.19 14.53
CA LYS A 9 28.50 -46.49 13.08
C LYS A 9 27.51 -45.58 12.39
N SER A 10 26.79 -44.76 13.13
CA SER A 10 25.82 -43.80 12.55
C SER A 10 26.40 -42.40 12.30
N LEU A 11 27.66 -42.15 12.64
CA LEU A 11 28.32 -40.83 12.50
C LEU A 11 29.25 -40.70 11.29
N LEU A 12 29.33 -41.76 10.46
CA LEU A 12 30.23 -41.79 9.29
C LEU A 12 29.51 -41.71 7.92
N ALA A 13 28.23 -41.38 7.90
CA ALA A 13 27.44 -41.24 6.69
C ALA A 13 26.88 -39.80 6.46
N LEU A 14 27.42 -38.79 7.16
CA LEU A 14 27.25 -37.41 6.70
C LEU A 14 28.29 -37.12 5.63
N GLY A 15 27.94 -37.43 4.40
CA GLY A 15 28.72 -37.12 3.24
C GLY A 15 29.09 -35.64 3.20
N LEU A 16 30.37 -35.41 2.92
CA LEU A 16 30.94 -34.15 2.52
C LEU A 16 30.11 -33.56 1.37
N LEU A 17 29.15 -32.68 1.68
CA LEU A 17 28.58 -31.81 0.66
C LEU A 17 29.68 -30.81 0.28
N PRO A 18 29.97 -30.65 -1.01
CA PRO A 18 31.02 -29.75 -1.44
C PRO A 18 30.63 -28.32 -1.03
N LEU A 19 31.53 -27.64 -0.33
CA LEU A 19 31.42 -26.20 0.03
C LEU A 19 31.37 -25.26 -1.19
N SER A 20 31.26 -25.78 -2.39
CA SER A 20 31.19 -25.01 -3.64
C SER A 20 29.78 -24.47 -3.97
N SER A 21 28.74 -24.86 -3.24
CA SER A 21 27.37 -24.38 -3.53
C SER A 21 26.98 -23.07 -2.82
N PHE A 22 27.84 -22.51 -1.97
CA PHE A 22 27.58 -21.25 -1.27
C PHE A 22 28.27 -20.02 -1.94
N ALA A 23 28.92 -20.20 -3.06
CA ALA A 23 29.67 -19.13 -3.72
C ALA A 23 29.04 -18.58 -5.00
N GLN A 24 27.74 -18.84 -5.23
CA GLN A 24 27.09 -18.45 -6.49
C GLN A 24 25.79 -17.66 -6.27
N SER A 25 25.88 -16.58 -5.49
CA SER A 25 24.85 -15.53 -5.46
C SER A 25 25.44 -14.16 -5.17
N LYS A 26 26.54 -13.80 -5.83
CA LYS A 26 27.18 -12.50 -5.70
C LYS A 26 27.33 -11.78 -7.04
N ASP A 27 26.39 -11.97 -7.94
CA ASP A 27 26.30 -11.16 -9.16
C ASP A 27 24.83 -10.84 -9.49
N GLU A 28 23.99 -10.52 -8.48
CA GLU A 28 22.99 -9.49 -8.71
C GLU A 28 23.75 -8.17 -8.69
N ALA A 29 24.26 -7.79 -9.86
CA ALA A 29 24.78 -6.46 -10.10
C ALA A 29 23.72 -5.49 -9.55
N GLN A 30 24.01 -4.79 -8.46
CA GLN A 30 23.29 -3.60 -8.05
C GLN A 30 23.27 -2.73 -9.30
N LYS A 31 22.13 -2.71 -10.00
CA LYS A 31 21.88 -1.78 -11.07
C LYS A 31 22.07 -0.43 -10.41
N GLU A 32 23.21 0.21 -10.66
CA GLU A 32 23.48 1.55 -10.19
C GLU A 32 22.28 2.39 -10.64
N GLU A 33 21.46 2.83 -9.70
CA GLU A 33 20.22 3.53 -9.97
C GLU A 33 20.65 4.90 -10.50
N VAL A 34 20.70 5.02 -11.83
CA VAL A 34 21.16 6.23 -12.51
C VAL A 34 20.13 7.32 -12.21
N LEU A 35 20.49 8.17 -11.26
CA LEU A 35 19.65 9.31 -10.90
C LEU A 35 19.36 10.17 -12.13
N PRO A 36 18.11 10.56 -12.36
CA PRO A 36 17.78 11.42 -13.48
C PRO A 36 18.49 12.78 -13.31
N LYS A 37 19.29 13.18 -14.31
CA LYS A 37 20.03 14.45 -14.28
C LYS A 37 19.14 15.70 -14.15
N LYS A 38 17.86 15.58 -14.53
CA LYS A 38 16.85 16.64 -14.45
C LYS A 38 15.51 16.04 -14.11
N VAL A 39 14.81 16.62 -13.15
CA VAL A 39 13.44 16.28 -12.78
C VAL A 39 12.57 17.53 -12.82
N ASP A 40 11.29 17.34 -13.11
CA ASP A 40 10.30 18.41 -13.13
C ASP A 40 9.53 18.46 -11.80
N VAL A 41 9.37 17.29 -11.16
CA VAL A 41 8.67 17.15 -9.87
C VAL A 41 9.47 16.28 -8.93
N ILE A 42 9.72 16.79 -7.73
CA ILE A 42 10.27 16.04 -6.59
C ILE A 42 9.16 15.86 -5.57
N VAL A 43 8.87 14.60 -5.24
CA VAL A 43 7.90 14.24 -4.20
C VAL A 43 8.67 13.80 -2.95
N ILE A 44 8.33 14.35 -1.80
CA ILE A 44 8.98 14.00 -0.52
C ILE A 44 8.06 13.06 0.26
N GLY A 45 8.52 11.83 0.48
CA GLY A 45 7.84 10.76 1.18
C GLY A 45 7.11 9.78 0.27
N SER A 46 7.31 8.48 0.52
CA SER A 46 6.75 7.36 -0.24
C SER A 46 5.45 6.79 0.36
N GLY A 47 4.75 7.54 1.20
CA GLY A 47 3.40 7.16 1.65
C GLY A 47 2.38 7.19 0.50
N ALA A 48 1.14 6.76 0.77
CA ALA A 48 0.09 6.72 -0.26
C ALA A 48 -0.07 8.07 -0.99
N ALA A 49 -0.08 9.18 -0.27
CA ALA A 49 -0.21 10.51 -0.86
C ALA A 49 0.96 10.84 -1.81
N GLY A 50 2.20 10.57 -1.37
CA GLY A 50 3.39 10.85 -2.17
C GLY A 50 3.45 10.00 -3.44
N MET A 51 3.31 8.69 -3.33
CA MET A 51 3.32 7.81 -4.50
C MET A 51 2.16 8.12 -5.46
N SER A 52 0.96 8.41 -4.95
CA SER A 52 -0.17 8.83 -5.78
C SER A 52 0.10 10.14 -6.52
N ALA A 53 0.71 11.13 -5.85
CA ALA A 53 1.10 12.40 -6.47
C ALA A 53 2.17 12.19 -7.55
N ALA A 54 3.15 11.34 -7.28
CA ALA A 54 4.21 11.01 -8.24
C ALA A 54 3.66 10.33 -9.49
N ILE A 55 2.75 9.36 -9.31
CA ILE A 55 2.07 8.69 -10.42
C ILE A 55 1.26 9.69 -11.25
N ALA A 56 0.48 10.54 -10.58
CA ALA A 56 -0.33 11.55 -11.27
C ALA A 56 0.54 12.57 -12.04
N ALA A 57 1.67 13.01 -11.49
CA ALA A 57 2.61 13.89 -12.17
C ALA A 57 3.23 13.20 -13.40
N LYS A 58 3.65 11.96 -13.25
CA LYS A 58 4.20 11.16 -14.35
C LYS A 58 3.18 10.96 -15.47
N ASP A 59 1.91 10.68 -15.13
CA ASP A 59 0.82 10.52 -16.11
C ASP A 59 0.53 11.81 -16.91
N LYS A 60 0.96 12.95 -16.39
CA LYS A 60 0.95 14.25 -17.09
C LYS A 60 2.25 14.55 -17.84
N GLY A 61 3.15 13.60 -17.94
CA GLY A 61 4.40 13.70 -18.69
C GLY A 61 5.58 14.30 -17.91
N ALA A 62 5.42 14.58 -16.60
CA ALA A 62 6.51 15.11 -15.78
C ALA A 62 7.57 14.05 -15.48
N ARG A 63 8.85 14.42 -15.52
CA ARG A 63 9.94 13.61 -14.98
C ARG A 63 9.90 13.72 -13.46
N THR A 64 9.56 12.63 -12.81
CA THR A 64 9.23 12.61 -11.39
C THR A 64 10.16 11.69 -10.61
N VAL A 65 10.53 12.10 -9.39
CA VAL A 65 11.27 11.30 -8.42
C VAL A 65 10.60 11.39 -7.05
N VAL A 66 10.63 10.31 -6.30
CA VAL A 66 10.20 10.27 -4.89
C VAL A 66 11.45 10.16 -4.02
N LEU A 67 11.54 11.01 -3.01
CA LEU A 67 12.58 10.94 -1.97
C LEU A 67 11.98 10.38 -0.69
N GLU A 68 12.54 9.25 -0.21
CA GLU A 68 12.11 8.62 1.05
C GLU A 68 13.24 8.66 2.09
N LYS A 69 12.92 9.16 3.26
CA LYS A 69 13.90 9.27 4.36
C LYS A 69 14.21 7.93 5.02
N MET A 70 13.21 7.04 5.05
CA MET A 70 13.31 5.77 5.76
C MET A 70 13.82 4.67 4.83
N PRO A 71 14.51 3.66 5.36
CA PRO A 71 14.98 2.52 4.57
C PRO A 71 13.83 1.62 4.04
N ILE A 72 12.59 1.88 4.48
CA ILE A 72 11.39 1.14 4.08
C ILE A 72 10.38 2.14 3.54
N ILE A 73 9.89 1.90 2.32
CA ILE A 73 8.86 2.71 1.68
C ILE A 73 7.48 2.53 2.32
N GLY A 74 6.61 3.53 2.15
CA GLY A 74 5.20 3.45 2.51
C GLY A 74 4.80 4.26 3.74
N GLY A 75 5.75 4.69 4.58
CA GLY A 75 5.49 5.53 5.75
C GLY A 75 4.34 5.02 6.62
N ASN A 76 3.51 5.92 7.14
CA ASN A 76 2.35 5.56 7.96
C ASN A 76 1.27 4.78 7.20
N THR A 77 1.25 4.83 5.87
CA THR A 77 0.34 4.01 5.07
C THR A 77 0.59 2.54 5.32
N LEU A 78 1.85 2.12 5.38
CA LEU A 78 2.24 0.71 5.55
C LEU A 78 1.69 0.10 6.84
N ILE A 79 1.66 0.86 7.93
CA ILE A 79 1.26 0.42 9.27
C ILE A 79 -0.20 0.75 9.61
N SER A 80 -0.91 1.50 8.77
CA SER A 80 -2.31 1.85 8.96
C SER A 80 -3.22 0.62 8.87
N SER A 81 -4.45 0.70 9.43
CA SER A 81 -5.47 -0.34 9.24
C SER A 81 -5.86 -0.52 7.76
N GLY A 82 -5.61 0.50 6.94
CA GLY A 82 -5.85 0.50 5.51
C GLY A 82 -7.33 0.63 5.11
N VAL A 83 -8.22 0.93 6.05
CA VAL A 83 -9.65 1.12 5.71
C VAL A 83 -9.85 2.47 5.05
N VAL A 84 -10.60 2.48 3.95
CA VAL A 84 -11.02 3.71 3.25
C VAL A 84 -12.54 3.82 3.33
N ASN A 85 -13.04 4.95 3.82
CA ASN A 85 -14.47 5.24 3.85
C ASN A 85 -14.91 5.90 2.54
N ALA A 86 -15.91 5.31 1.89
CA ALA A 86 -16.54 5.89 0.70
C ALA A 86 -17.99 5.41 0.58
N PRO A 87 -18.96 6.27 0.28
CA PRO A 87 -20.26 5.83 -0.16
C PRO A 87 -20.13 4.98 -1.42
N ASP A 88 -20.70 3.78 -1.38
CA ASP A 88 -20.70 2.80 -2.47
C ASP A 88 -22.12 2.31 -2.71
N GLU A 89 -22.81 3.00 -3.57
CA GLU A 89 -24.23 2.73 -3.85
C GLU A 89 -24.49 1.26 -4.19
N LYS A 90 -23.60 0.63 -4.95
CA LYS A 90 -23.76 -0.76 -5.37
C LYS A 90 -23.71 -1.74 -4.20
N ASN A 91 -22.63 -1.67 -3.41
CA ASN A 91 -22.45 -2.58 -2.29
C ASN A 91 -23.38 -2.25 -1.13
N GLN A 92 -23.67 -0.97 -0.90
CA GLN A 92 -24.57 -0.54 0.16
C GLN A 92 -26.02 -0.93 -0.12
N LYS A 93 -26.53 -0.79 -1.35
CA LYS A 93 -27.85 -1.29 -1.73
C LYS A 93 -28.03 -2.79 -1.50
N LEU A 94 -27.02 -3.59 -1.82
CA LEU A 94 -27.05 -5.04 -1.57
C LEU A 94 -27.14 -5.39 -0.08
N GLN A 95 -26.73 -4.47 0.79
CA GLN A 95 -26.74 -4.62 2.25
C GLN A 95 -27.91 -3.86 2.91
N GLY A 96 -28.80 -3.24 2.14
CA GLY A 96 -29.92 -2.46 2.65
C GLY A 96 -29.49 -1.14 3.33
N ILE A 97 -28.36 -0.59 2.93
CA ILE A 97 -27.78 0.63 3.49
C ILE A 97 -28.02 1.79 2.53
N GLU A 98 -28.63 2.85 3.02
CA GLU A 98 -28.73 4.13 2.31
C GLU A 98 -27.58 5.04 2.70
N ASP A 99 -26.92 5.65 1.74
CA ASP A 99 -25.80 6.56 1.97
C ASP A 99 -25.67 7.58 0.83
N SER A 100 -24.90 8.65 1.06
CA SER A 100 -24.60 9.65 0.04
C SER A 100 -23.33 10.43 0.38
N ASN A 101 -22.72 11.05 -0.63
CA ASN A 101 -21.59 11.97 -0.41
C ASN A 101 -21.98 13.13 0.51
N GLU A 102 -23.21 13.64 0.38
CA GLU A 102 -23.71 14.72 1.23
C GLU A 102 -23.84 14.28 2.69
N TRP A 103 -24.33 13.07 2.93
CA TRP A 103 -24.42 12.50 4.27
C TRP A 103 -23.03 12.26 4.87
N PHE A 104 -22.11 11.74 4.06
CA PHE A 104 -20.71 11.55 4.47
C PHE A 104 -20.04 12.87 4.83
N TYR A 105 -20.27 13.93 4.03
CA TYR A 105 -19.76 15.27 4.28
C TYR A 105 -20.25 15.83 5.61
N LYS A 106 -21.56 15.83 5.84
CA LYS A 106 -22.18 16.33 7.09
C LYS A 106 -21.64 15.60 8.31
N GLN A 107 -21.59 14.27 8.24
CA GLN A 107 -21.05 13.47 9.34
C GLN A 107 -19.57 13.73 9.61
N THR A 108 -18.77 13.94 8.57
CA THR A 108 -17.33 14.20 8.70
C THR A 108 -17.08 15.55 9.37
N LEU A 109 -17.82 16.60 8.98
CA LEU A 109 -17.72 17.91 9.63
C LEU A 109 -18.16 17.83 11.09
N ALA A 110 -19.32 17.26 11.38
CA ALA A 110 -19.85 17.13 12.72
C ALA A 110 -18.91 16.32 13.64
N ALA A 111 -18.35 15.22 13.16
CA ALA A 111 -17.38 14.42 13.91
C ALA A 111 -16.09 15.20 14.22
N GLY A 112 -15.71 16.13 13.36
CA GLY A 112 -14.59 17.06 13.57
C GLY A 112 -14.95 18.29 14.40
N HIS A 113 -16.14 18.35 14.99
CA HIS A 113 -16.67 19.54 15.71
C HIS A 113 -16.57 20.82 14.86
N ASP A 114 -16.83 20.71 13.58
CA ASP A 114 -16.77 21.79 12.58
C ASP A 114 -15.44 22.57 12.53
N LYS A 115 -14.34 21.92 12.99
CA LYS A 115 -12.99 22.50 12.96
C LYS A 115 -12.25 22.24 11.65
N ALA A 116 -12.72 21.29 10.86
CA ALA A 116 -12.10 20.95 9.57
C ALA A 116 -12.45 22.02 8.52
N ASP A 117 -11.53 22.19 7.56
CA ASP A 117 -11.80 23.01 6.38
C ASP A 117 -12.92 22.35 5.54
N PRO A 118 -14.08 22.97 5.37
CA PRO A 118 -15.22 22.38 4.67
C PRO A 118 -14.93 22.12 3.20
N VAL A 119 -14.05 22.89 2.56
CA VAL A 119 -13.68 22.70 1.15
C VAL A 119 -12.86 21.40 1.01
N LEU A 120 -11.93 21.16 1.91
CA LEU A 120 -11.13 19.93 1.90
C LEU A 120 -11.97 18.71 2.22
N VAL A 121 -12.89 18.82 3.19
CA VAL A 121 -13.83 17.74 3.50
C VAL A 121 -14.72 17.44 2.30
N LYS A 122 -15.19 18.46 1.58
CA LYS A 122 -16.02 18.28 0.36
C LYS A 122 -15.26 17.52 -0.71
N VAL A 123 -14.00 17.88 -0.96
CA VAL A 123 -13.14 17.16 -1.92
C VAL A 123 -12.95 15.70 -1.52
N LEU A 124 -12.69 15.44 -0.23
CA LEU A 124 -12.53 14.08 0.29
C LEU A 124 -13.79 13.25 0.02
N THR A 125 -14.95 13.75 0.44
CA THR A 125 -16.20 12.98 0.39
C THR A 125 -16.71 12.78 -1.02
N ASP A 126 -16.61 13.77 -1.89
CA ASP A 126 -17.07 13.68 -3.28
C ASP A 126 -16.20 12.74 -4.12
N ARG A 127 -14.91 12.62 -3.78
CA ARG A 127 -13.96 11.82 -4.57
C ARG A 127 -13.61 10.47 -3.95
N SER A 128 -14.14 10.16 -2.78
CA SER A 128 -13.78 8.95 -2.03
C SER A 128 -14.04 7.66 -2.83
N TYR A 129 -15.19 7.52 -3.49
CA TYR A 129 -15.51 6.33 -4.27
C TYR A 129 -14.66 6.23 -5.56
N GLN A 130 -14.38 7.35 -6.20
CA GLN A 130 -13.44 7.38 -7.33
C GLN A 130 -12.04 6.91 -6.91
N THR A 131 -11.63 7.24 -5.69
CA THR A 131 -10.35 6.76 -5.14
C THR A 131 -10.36 5.23 -4.95
N ILE A 132 -11.46 4.65 -4.48
CA ILE A 132 -11.61 3.17 -4.41
C ILE A 132 -11.46 2.56 -5.80
N GLN A 133 -12.20 3.07 -6.79
CA GLN A 133 -12.13 2.57 -8.17
C GLN A 133 -10.73 2.68 -8.77
N TRP A 134 -10.05 3.79 -8.53
CA TRP A 134 -8.67 3.96 -8.99
C TRP A 134 -7.73 2.96 -8.30
N LEU A 135 -7.83 2.77 -6.99
CA LEU A 135 -7.03 1.79 -6.25
C LEU A 135 -7.26 0.37 -6.77
N GLU A 136 -8.50 0.00 -7.08
CA GLU A 136 -8.82 -1.28 -7.72
C GLU A 136 -8.16 -1.41 -9.09
N SER A 137 -8.19 -0.34 -9.89
CA SER A 137 -7.59 -0.34 -11.23
C SER A 137 -6.08 -0.55 -11.24
N ILE A 138 -5.40 -0.18 -10.16
CA ILE A 138 -3.96 -0.40 -9.97
C ILE A 138 -3.62 -1.68 -9.19
N GLY A 139 -4.62 -2.53 -8.93
CA GLY A 139 -4.43 -3.86 -8.38
C GLY A 139 -4.72 -4.03 -6.88
N VAL A 140 -5.18 -2.99 -6.19
CA VAL A 140 -5.66 -3.14 -4.81
C VAL A 140 -6.96 -3.95 -4.82
N LYS A 141 -7.05 -4.95 -3.95
CA LYS A 141 -8.28 -5.76 -3.79
C LYS A 141 -8.93 -5.43 -2.46
N PHE A 142 -10.23 -5.19 -2.49
CA PHE A 142 -11.05 -4.99 -1.30
C PHE A 142 -11.87 -6.23 -0.97
N LYS A 143 -12.25 -6.38 0.30
CA LYS A 143 -13.25 -7.36 0.74
C LYS A 143 -14.60 -6.99 0.16
N LYS A 144 -15.44 -7.99 -0.08
CA LYS A 144 -16.80 -7.76 -0.59
C LYS A 144 -17.65 -7.02 0.45
N GLY A 145 -18.45 -6.06 -0.02
CA GLY A 145 -19.33 -5.25 0.81
C GLY A 145 -18.65 -4.10 1.51
N VAL A 146 -19.43 -3.35 2.26
CA VAL A 146 -18.96 -2.24 3.10
C VAL A 146 -19.20 -2.56 4.57
N PHE A 147 -18.41 -1.96 5.43
CA PHE A 147 -18.42 -2.26 6.87
C PHE A 147 -18.43 -0.96 7.68
N GLN A 148 -19.02 -1.02 8.87
CA GLN A 148 -18.86 0.06 9.83
C GLN A 148 -17.52 -0.09 10.54
N VAL A 149 -16.67 0.93 10.40
CA VAL A 149 -15.38 0.99 11.08
C VAL A 149 -15.63 1.27 12.57
N TYR A 150 -14.81 0.71 13.45
CA TYR A 150 -14.89 1.03 14.87
C TYR A 150 -14.77 2.54 15.09
N GLY A 151 -15.73 3.13 15.80
CA GLY A 151 -15.84 4.57 15.96
C GLY A 151 -16.39 5.31 14.72
N GLY A 152 -16.66 4.64 13.61
CA GLY A 152 -17.30 5.24 12.44
C GLY A 152 -18.79 5.45 12.64
N LEU A 153 -19.32 6.50 12.00
CA LEU A 153 -20.74 6.88 12.14
C LEU A 153 -21.66 6.12 11.18
N TRP A 154 -21.11 5.52 10.12
CA TRP A 154 -21.90 4.86 9.08
C TRP A 154 -21.13 3.72 8.40
N PRO A 155 -21.81 2.65 7.94
CA PRO A 155 -21.14 1.54 7.25
C PRO A 155 -20.77 1.94 5.81
N ARG A 156 -19.55 2.42 5.62
CA ARG A 156 -18.95 2.79 4.32
C ARG A 156 -17.48 2.43 4.20
N GLY A 157 -16.96 1.66 5.15
CA GLY A 157 -15.56 1.26 5.19
C GLY A 157 -15.25 0.15 4.19
N HIS A 158 -14.28 0.38 3.31
CA HIS A 158 -13.72 -0.62 2.41
C HIS A 158 -12.43 -1.17 3.03
N TYR A 159 -12.45 -2.46 3.36
CA TYR A 159 -11.28 -3.13 3.93
C TYR A 159 -10.44 -3.77 2.83
N PRO A 160 -9.13 -3.50 2.76
CA PRO A 160 -8.27 -4.17 1.81
C PRO A 160 -8.21 -5.68 2.12
N SER A 161 -8.13 -6.50 1.08
CA SER A 161 -7.98 -7.96 1.21
C SER A 161 -6.61 -8.34 1.79
N VAL A 162 -5.58 -7.58 1.46
CA VAL A 162 -4.26 -7.66 2.11
C VAL A 162 -4.31 -6.81 3.36
N SER A 163 -4.02 -7.42 4.49
CA SER A 163 -4.12 -6.77 5.81
C SER A 163 -3.29 -5.49 5.91
N HIS A 164 -3.85 -4.48 6.55
CA HIS A 164 -3.25 -3.16 6.74
C HIS A 164 -2.99 -2.43 5.42
N GLY A 165 -2.26 -1.32 5.46
CA GLY A 165 -1.91 -0.54 4.28
C GLY A 165 -0.89 -1.18 3.33
N ARG A 166 -0.44 -2.41 3.61
CA ARG A 166 0.54 -3.13 2.78
C ARG A 166 0.09 -3.30 1.33
N GLY A 167 -1.20 -3.58 1.13
CA GLY A 167 -1.76 -3.72 -0.21
C GLY A 167 -1.67 -2.44 -1.04
N TYR A 168 -1.85 -1.29 -0.41
CA TYR A 168 -1.69 0.02 -1.07
C TYR A 168 -0.23 0.30 -1.42
N VAL A 169 0.68 0.08 -0.45
CA VAL A 169 2.11 0.31 -0.68
C VAL A 169 2.62 -0.59 -1.80
N ALA A 170 2.24 -1.86 -1.81
CA ALA A 170 2.62 -2.78 -2.87
C ALA A 170 2.10 -2.34 -4.25
N ALA A 171 0.81 -2.00 -4.36
CA ALA A 171 0.23 -1.57 -5.63
C ALA A 171 0.82 -0.24 -6.12
N LEU A 172 0.97 0.75 -5.23
CA LEU A 172 1.51 2.06 -5.59
C LEU A 172 2.99 2.00 -5.96
N SER A 173 3.80 1.24 -5.23
CA SER A 173 5.22 1.06 -5.57
C SER A 173 5.40 0.32 -6.90
N GLU A 174 4.54 -0.67 -7.17
CA GLU A 174 4.53 -1.34 -8.46
C GLU A 174 4.19 -0.37 -9.61
N GLN A 175 3.21 0.53 -9.41
CA GLN A 175 2.91 1.59 -10.38
C GLN A 175 4.07 2.55 -10.57
N CYS A 176 4.75 2.94 -9.49
CA CYS A 176 5.95 3.77 -9.60
C CYS A 176 7.02 3.06 -10.44
N ARG A 177 7.27 1.78 -10.18
CA ARG A 177 8.23 0.95 -10.93
C ARG A 177 7.85 0.82 -12.40
N ALA A 178 6.58 0.50 -12.70
CA ALA A 178 6.08 0.33 -14.08
C ALA A 178 6.12 1.61 -14.91
N LYS A 179 6.16 2.76 -14.23
CA LYS A 179 6.23 4.09 -14.86
C LYS A 179 7.61 4.72 -14.80
N ASP A 180 8.64 3.99 -14.43
CA ASP A 180 10.02 4.49 -14.25
C ASP A 180 10.07 5.73 -13.35
N ILE A 181 9.42 5.67 -12.19
CA ILE A 181 9.50 6.70 -11.14
C ILE A 181 10.44 6.17 -10.07
N PRO A 182 11.67 6.70 -9.94
CA PRO A 182 12.60 6.30 -8.89
C PRO A 182 12.07 6.67 -7.50
N ILE A 183 12.27 5.78 -6.52
CA ILE A 183 12.05 6.04 -5.10
C ILE A 183 13.42 5.89 -4.42
N LEU A 184 13.98 6.98 -3.94
CA LEU A 184 15.35 7.12 -3.44
C LEU A 184 15.36 7.36 -1.95
#